data_4569ffede12c2a375cbefbe3fc02dd30
#
_entry.id   4569ffede12c2a375cbefbe3fc02dd30
#
_cell.length_a   1.000
_cell.length_b   1.000
_cell.length_c   1.000
_cell.angle_alpha   90.00
_cell.angle_beta   90.00
_cell.angle_gamma   90.00
#
_symmetry.space_group_name_H-M   'P 1'
#
loop_
_entity.id
_entity.type
_entity.pdbx_description
1 polymer ?
#
loop_
_entity_poly.entity_id
_entity_poly.type
_entity_poly.pdbx_seq_one_letter_code
_entity_poly.pdbx_strand_id
1 'polypeptide(L)'
;MQMINTVNESALVAELTELYMKYEAALCSNNTAVLDEFFWDSADVVRFGLKENQYGAEDIRVFRNSRPGFKLEREIINLKVVTFGQDSAAVTLEFRRFINGEQRFGRQSQMWMRFSEGWKVVSAHVSFL
;
A
#
# COMPACT_ATOMS: atom_id res chain seq x y z
N MET A 1 -27.70 0.65 11.25
CA MET A 1 -26.64 0.73 10.23
C MET A 1 -26.41 2.18 9.88
N GLN A 2 -25.16 2.62 9.90
CA GLN A 2 -24.81 3.97 9.42
C GLN A 2 -24.45 3.90 7.95
N MET A 3 -24.96 4.83 7.19
CA MET A 3 -24.57 5.01 5.80
C MET A 3 -23.36 5.92 5.71
N ILE A 4 -22.52 5.69 4.71
CA ILE A 4 -21.41 6.58 4.43
C ILE A 4 -21.97 7.79 3.69
N ASN A 5 -21.89 8.97 4.32
CA ASN A 5 -22.43 10.20 3.76
C ASN A 5 -21.34 11.10 3.16
N THR A 6 -20.08 10.86 3.51
CA THR A 6 -18.96 11.73 3.10
C THR A 6 -17.96 10.92 2.31
N VAL A 7 -17.66 11.39 1.12
CA VAL A 7 -16.60 10.85 0.26
C VAL A 7 -15.61 11.97 0.01
N ASN A 8 -14.32 11.66 0.19
CA ASN A 8 -13.23 12.60 -0.09
C ASN A 8 -13.27 13.87 0.76
N GLU A 9 -13.42 13.71 2.06
CA GLU A 9 -13.17 14.83 2.95
C GLU A 9 -11.73 15.31 2.77
N SER A 10 -11.55 16.60 2.49
CA SER A 10 -10.28 17.14 2.03
C SER A 10 -9.13 16.92 3.04
N ALA A 11 -9.41 17.05 4.33
CA ALA A 11 -8.40 16.84 5.37
C ALA A 11 -7.93 15.38 5.42
N LEU A 12 -8.85 14.42 5.26
CA LEU A 12 -8.51 13.00 5.24
C LEU A 12 -7.76 12.61 3.97
N VAL A 13 -8.17 13.13 2.82
CA VAL A 13 -7.44 12.87 1.57
C VAL A 13 -6.00 13.38 1.68
N ALA A 14 -5.80 14.56 2.25
CA ALA A 14 -4.45 15.11 2.45
C ALA A 14 -3.63 14.24 3.41
N GLU A 15 -4.23 13.81 4.52
CA GLU A 15 -3.57 12.94 5.50
C GLU A 15 -3.15 11.60 4.87
N LEU A 16 -4.07 10.93 4.17
CA LEU A 16 -3.78 9.65 3.53
C LEU A 16 -2.77 9.78 2.41
N THR A 17 -2.80 10.87 1.66
CA THR A 17 -1.82 11.12 0.61
C THR A 17 -0.42 11.23 1.21
N GLU A 18 -0.28 11.96 2.30
CA GLU A 18 1.00 12.09 2.99
C GLU A 18 1.48 10.75 3.56
N LEU A 19 0.58 9.98 4.19
CA LEU A 19 0.91 8.65 4.71
C LEU A 19 1.30 7.71 3.57
N TYR A 20 0.59 7.74 2.45
CA TYR A 20 0.95 6.90 1.32
C TYR A 20 2.35 7.23 0.80
N MET A 21 2.72 8.50 0.72
CA MET A 21 4.06 8.86 0.24
C MET A 21 5.16 8.39 1.20
N LYS A 22 4.89 8.32 2.49
CA LYS A 22 5.79 7.69 3.45
C LYS A 22 5.90 6.19 3.23
N TYR A 23 4.78 5.54 2.94
CA TYR A 23 4.75 4.13 2.57
C TYR A 23 5.58 3.88 1.30
N GLU A 24 5.37 4.69 0.28
CA GLU A 24 6.12 4.55 -0.98
C GLU A 24 7.63 4.66 -0.76
N ALA A 25 8.07 5.63 0.03
CA ALA A 25 9.48 5.79 0.36
C ALA A 25 10.05 4.56 1.07
N ALA A 26 9.30 4.01 2.03
CA ALA A 26 9.69 2.80 2.74
C ALA A 26 9.74 1.59 1.81
N LEU A 27 8.78 1.48 0.90
CA LEU A 27 8.74 0.40 -0.08
C LEU A 27 9.97 0.44 -0.99
N CYS A 28 10.29 1.61 -1.52
CA CYS A 28 11.41 1.77 -2.45
C CYS A 28 12.77 1.58 -1.79
N SER A 29 12.91 1.95 -0.52
CA SER A 29 14.14 1.76 0.25
C SER A 29 14.22 0.41 0.99
N ASN A 30 13.17 -0.39 0.90
CA ASN A 30 13.03 -1.65 1.64
C ASN A 30 13.18 -1.45 3.16
N ASN A 31 12.56 -0.42 3.69
CA ASN A 31 12.52 -0.19 5.12
C ASN A 31 11.45 -1.09 5.75
N THR A 32 11.84 -2.31 6.07
CA THR A 32 10.90 -3.34 6.51
C THR A 32 10.21 -3.00 7.82
N ALA A 33 10.89 -2.32 8.73
CA ALA A 33 10.29 -1.91 10.02
C ALA A 33 9.12 -0.95 9.79
N VAL A 34 9.31 0.06 8.93
CA VAL A 34 8.25 1.02 8.61
C VAL A 34 7.12 0.35 7.83
N LEU A 35 7.46 -0.51 6.86
CA LEU A 35 6.44 -1.25 6.12
C LEU A 35 5.58 -2.11 7.03
N ASP A 36 6.19 -2.79 8.01
CA ASP A 36 5.45 -3.62 8.97
C ASP A 36 4.51 -2.78 9.83
N GLU A 37 4.88 -1.55 10.18
CA GLU A 37 4.01 -0.64 10.90
C GLU A 37 2.79 -0.21 10.08
N PHE A 38 2.94 -0.08 8.76
CA PHE A 38 1.84 0.32 7.88
C PHE A 38 0.84 -0.80 7.61
N PHE A 39 1.26 -2.06 7.70
CA PHE A 39 0.34 -3.18 7.45
C PHE A 39 -0.38 -3.59 8.74
N TRP A 40 -1.65 -3.89 8.58
CA TRP A 40 -2.48 -4.40 9.68
C TRP A 40 -1.87 -5.70 10.20
N ASP A 41 -1.59 -5.75 11.50
CA ASP A 41 -0.99 -6.92 12.14
C ASP A 41 -2.07 -7.93 12.49
N SER A 42 -2.49 -8.70 11.50
CA SER A 42 -3.59 -9.64 11.61
C SER A 42 -3.36 -10.83 10.71
N ALA A 43 -3.97 -11.97 11.06
CA ALA A 43 -4.01 -13.13 10.17
C ALA A 43 -4.90 -12.87 8.94
N ASP A 44 -5.69 -11.81 8.95
CA ASP A 44 -6.67 -11.52 7.90
C ASP A 44 -6.19 -10.52 6.85
N VAL A 45 -4.99 -9.96 7.00
CA VAL A 45 -4.44 -9.08 5.97
C VAL A 45 -3.99 -9.90 4.77
N VAL A 46 -4.27 -9.41 3.56
CA VAL A 46 -3.93 -10.11 2.32
C VAL A 46 -3.07 -9.19 1.45
N ARG A 47 -2.00 -9.73 0.92
CA ARG A 47 -1.18 -9.03 -0.08
C ARG A 47 -0.91 -9.95 -1.26
N PHE A 48 -1.28 -9.50 -2.44
CA PHE A 48 -0.90 -10.13 -3.70
C PHE A 48 0.20 -9.31 -4.34
N GLY A 49 1.38 -9.90 -4.46
CA GLY A 49 2.53 -9.30 -5.12
C GLY A 49 2.59 -9.71 -6.58
N LEU A 50 3.70 -9.37 -7.24
CA LEU A 50 3.86 -9.68 -8.66
C LEU A 50 3.89 -11.18 -8.95
N LYS A 51 4.44 -11.97 -8.03
CA LYS A 51 4.62 -13.42 -8.20
C LYS A 51 4.25 -14.22 -6.96
N GLU A 52 3.74 -13.56 -5.93
CA GLU A 52 3.48 -14.23 -4.64
C GLU A 52 2.13 -13.83 -4.08
N ASN A 53 1.51 -14.77 -3.36
CA ASN A 53 0.29 -14.54 -2.61
C ASN A 53 0.61 -14.68 -1.13
N GLN A 54 0.28 -13.70 -0.32
CA GLN A 54 0.55 -13.72 1.11
C GLN A 54 -0.74 -13.53 1.89
N TYR A 55 -0.93 -14.40 2.87
CA TYR A 55 -2.09 -14.39 3.73
C TYR A 55 -1.61 -14.24 5.17
N GLY A 56 -1.97 -13.12 5.79
CA GLY A 56 -1.58 -12.79 7.14
C GLY A 56 -0.28 -11.99 7.24
N ALA A 57 -0.16 -11.25 8.32
CA ALA A 57 0.98 -10.37 8.56
C ALA A 57 2.31 -11.12 8.65
N GLU A 58 2.29 -12.35 9.18
CA GLU A 58 3.50 -13.15 9.30
C GLU A 58 4.08 -13.54 7.94
N ASP A 59 3.22 -13.98 7.01
CA ASP A 59 3.65 -14.28 5.64
C ASP A 59 4.30 -13.07 4.99
N ILE A 60 3.73 -11.89 5.19
CA ILE A 60 4.24 -10.66 4.60
C ILE A 60 5.61 -10.31 5.19
N ARG A 61 5.79 -10.45 6.51
CA ARG A 61 7.07 -10.19 7.18
C ARG A 61 8.15 -11.14 6.70
N VAL A 62 7.83 -12.44 6.63
CA VAL A 62 8.78 -13.45 6.16
C VAL A 62 9.25 -13.15 4.73
N PHE A 63 8.32 -12.79 3.86
CA PHE A 63 8.66 -12.45 2.48
C PHE A 63 9.60 -11.24 2.42
N ARG A 64 9.29 -10.17 3.14
CA ARG A 64 10.11 -8.95 3.13
C ARG A 64 11.51 -9.20 3.68
N ASN A 65 11.61 -9.97 4.76
CA ASN A 65 12.88 -10.29 5.39
C ASN A 65 13.72 -11.26 4.56
N SER A 66 13.12 -11.94 3.58
CA SER A 66 13.85 -12.83 2.66
C SER A 66 14.64 -12.09 1.60
N ARG A 67 14.46 -10.76 1.49
CA ARG A 67 15.09 -9.95 0.44
C ARG A 67 15.86 -8.77 1.05
N PRO A 68 16.87 -9.03 1.91
CA PRO A 68 17.65 -7.94 2.50
C PRO A 68 18.36 -7.16 1.40
N GLY A 69 18.39 -5.84 1.53
CA GLY A 69 19.07 -4.97 0.57
C GLY A 69 18.33 -4.75 -0.74
N PHE A 70 17.15 -5.32 -0.91
CA PHE A 70 16.33 -5.08 -2.11
C PHE A 70 15.99 -3.60 -2.21
N LYS A 71 16.17 -3.02 -3.40
CA LYS A 71 15.80 -1.65 -3.70
C LYS A 71 14.85 -1.64 -4.89
N LEU A 72 13.85 -0.78 -4.82
CA LEU A 72 12.86 -0.63 -5.87
C LEU A 72 12.93 0.79 -6.40
N GLU A 73 13.14 0.93 -7.71
CA GLU A 73 13.05 2.21 -8.40
C GLU A 73 11.80 2.20 -9.26
N ARG A 74 10.89 3.13 -8.99
CA ARG A 74 9.69 3.28 -9.80
C ARG A 74 9.17 4.70 -9.74
N GLU A 75 8.48 5.09 -10.77
CA GLU A 75 7.79 6.37 -10.84
C GLU A 75 6.29 6.12 -10.67
N ILE A 76 5.68 6.88 -9.77
CA ILE A 76 4.23 6.83 -9.55
C ILE A 76 3.55 7.67 -10.62
N ILE A 77 2.46 7.13 -11.16
CA ILE A 77 1.62 7.78 -12.15
C ILE A 77 0.17 7.69 -11.64
N ASN A 78 -0.56 8.80 -11.72
CA ASN A 78 -1.99 8.85 -11.39
C ASN A 78 -2.33 8.30 -9.99
N LEU A 79 -1.61 8.77 -8.97
CA LEU A 79 -1.95 8.46 -7.59
C LEU A 79 -3.36 8.99 -7.28
N LYS A 80 -4.22 8.12 -6.79
CA LYS A 80 -5.57 8.50 -6.40
C LYS A 80 -5.91 7.97 -5.02
N VAL A 81 -6.25 8.86 -4.12
CA VAL A 81 -6.71 8.56 -2.77
C VAL A 81 -8.19 8.92 -2.70
N VAL A 82 -9.02 7.95 -2.36
CA VAL A 82 -10.46 8.17 -2.17
C VAL A 82 -10.83 7.72 -0.76
N THR A 83 -11.39 8.62 0.03
CA THR A 83 -11.81 8.31 1.39
C THR A 83 -13.32 8.12 1.46
N PHE A 84 -13.74 7.19 2.31
CA PHE A 84 -15.15 6.84 2.52
C PHE A 84 -15.43 6.95 4.02
N GLY A 85 -16.25 7.93 4.40
CA GLY A 85 -16.47 8.23 5.82
C GLY A 85 -15.17 8.71 6.47
N GLN A 86 -14.94 8.32 7.72
CA GLN A 86 -13.80 8.76 8.52
C GLN A 86 -12.69 7.71 8.62
N ASP A 87 -13.00 6.44 8.32
CA ASP A 87 -12.18 5.33 8.76
C ASP A 87 -11.76 4.37 7.64
N SER A 88 -12.08 4.67 6.40
CA SER A 88 -11.68 3.80 5.28
C SER A 88 -11.28 4.60 4.05
N ALA A 89 -10.34 4.06 3.29
CA ALA A 89 -9.84 4.69 2.07
C ALA A 89 -9.32 3.65 1.09
N ALA A 90 -9.50 3.95 -0.19
CA ALA A 90 -8.86 3.20 -1.28
C ALA A 90 -7.73 4.07 -1.84
N VAL A 91 -6.57 3.45 -2.05
CA VAL A 91 -5.43 4.10 -2.68
C VAL A 91 -5.05 3.32 -3.91
N THR A 92 -5.08 3.96 -5.05
CA THR A 92 -4.72 3.33 -6.32
C THR A 92 -3.68 4.17 -7.04
N LEU A 93 -2.82 3.49 -7.77
CA LEU A 93 -1.83 4.15 -8.61
C LEU A 93 -1.41 3.25 -9.76
N GLU A 94 -0.84 3.87 -10.77
CA GLU A 94 -0.05 3.20 -11.78
C GLU A 94 1.42 3.48 -11.49
N PHE A 95 2.32 2.65 -12.01
CA PHE A 95 3.74 2.92 -11.86
C PHE A 95 4.50 2.48 -13.11
N ARG A 96 5.70 3.06 -13.26
CA ARG A 96 6.63 2.73 -14.32
C ARG A 96 7.94 2.31 -13.68
N ARG A 97 8.48 1.19 -14.15
CA ARG A 97 9.78 0.67 -13.75
C ARG A 97 10.61 0.36 -14.98
N PHE A 98 11.93 0.39 -14.80
CA PHE A 98 12.87 -0.17 -15.75
C PHE A 98 13.44 -1.47 -15.19
N ILE A 99 13.27 -2.56 -15.93
CA ILE A 99 13.75 -3.89 -15.55
C ILE A 99 14.56 -4.42 -16.69
N ASN A 100 15.86 -4.66 -16.45
CA ASN A 100 16.79 -5.12 -17.50
C ASN A 100 16.77 -4.21 -18.74
N GLY A 101 16.64 -2.90 -18.53
CA GLY A 101 16.60 -1.93 -19.62
C GLY A 101 15.26 -1.77 -20.31
N GLU A 102 14.26 -2.55 -19.93
CA GLU A 102 12.92 -2.45 -20.50
C GLU A 102 11.98 -1.68 -19.57
N GLN A 103 11.17 -0.82 -20.18
CA GLN A 103 10.13 -0.09 -19.45
C GLN A 103 8.92 -0.97 -19.24
N ARG A 104 8.50 -1.10 -17.98
CA ARG A 104 7.32 -1.88 -17.58
C ARG A 104 6.35 -0.99 -16.80
N PHE A 105 5.10 -1.14 -17.11
CA PHE A 105 4.01 -0.44 -16.41
C PHE A 105 3.27 -1.41 -15.52
N GLY A 106 2.84 -0.91 -14.37
CA GLY A 106 2.06 -1.72 -13.42
C GLY A 106 0.99 -0.91 -12.73
N ARG A 107 0.25 -1.59 -11.87
CA ARG A 107 -0.87 -1.01 -11.12
C ARG A 107 -0.82 -1.54 -9.69
N GLN A 108 -1.24 -0.69 -8.76
CA GLN A 108 -1.31 -1.07 -7.36
C GLN A 108 -2.61 -0.55 -6.77
N SER A 109 -3.28 -1.41 -6.00
CA SER A 109 -4.49 -1.05 -5.27
C SER A 109 -4.32 -1.45 -3.81
N GLN A 110 -4.74 -0.58 -2.90
CA GLN A 110 -4.71 -0.87 -1.47
C GLN A 110 -5.99 -0.38 -0.83
N MET A 111 -6.45 -1.12 0.16
CA MET A 111 -7.50 -0.67 1.07
C MET A 111 -6.85 -0.32 2.40
N TRP A 112 -7.16 0.87 2.91
CA TRP A 112 -6.68 1.36 4.19
C TRP A 112 -7.85 1.52 5.15
N MET A 113 -7.62 1.16 6.41
CA MET A 113 -8.61 1.34 7.47
C MET A 113 -7.95 2.04 8.65
N ARG A 114 -8.72 2.88 9.34
CA ARG A 114 -8.23 3.56 10.54
C ARG A 114 -8.61 2.75 11.78
N PHE A 115 -7.59 2.34 12.52
CA PHE A 115 -7.71 1.67 13.81
C PHE A 115 -7.30 2.65 14.92
N SER A 116 -7.40 2.22 16.18
CA SER A 116 -6.96 3.04 17.31
C SER A 116 -5.48 3.39 17.25
N GLU A 117 -4.67 2.51 16.62
CA GLU A 117 -3.22 2.73 16.44
C GLU A 117 -2.89 3.58 15.21
N GLY A 118 -3.90 3.93 14.41
CA GLY A 118 -3.72 4.71 13.19
C GLY A 118 -4.17 3.98 11.94
N TRP A 119 -3.83 4.55 10.79
CA TRP A 119 -4.19 3.98 9.50
C TRP A 119 -3.32 2.79 9.15
N LYS A 120 -3.94 1.72 8.66
CA LYS A 120 -3.25 0.48 8.27
C LYS A 120 -3.75 -0.01 6.92
N VAL A 121 -2.85 -0.62 6.15
CA VAL A 121 -3.20 -1.33 4.92
C VAL A 121 -3.79 -2.68 5.33
N VAL A 122 -5.01 -2.96 4.90
CA VAL A 122 -5.68 -4.22 5.22
C VAL A 122 -5.75 -5.17 4.03
N SER A 123 -5.54 -4.65 2.83
CA SER A 123 -5.50 -5.46 1.60
C SER A 123 -4.66 -4.72 0.57
N ALA A 124 -3.85 -5.45 -0.18
CA ALA A 124 -2.98 -4.87 -1.19
C ALA A 124 -2.83 -5.81 -2.38
N HIS A 125 -2.71 -5.22 -3.57
CA HIS A 125 -2.49 -5.95 -4.81
C HIS A 125 -1.62 -5.12 -5.73
N VAL A 126 -0.57 -5.71 -6.27
CA VAL A 126 0.28 -5.10 -7.29
C VAL A 126 0.40 -6.05 -8.47
N SER A 127 0.35 -5.51 -9.68
CA SER A 127 0.48 -6.31 -10.90
C SER A 127 1.12 -5.49 -12.01
N PHE A 128 1.72 -6.17 -12.96
CA PHE A 128 2.10 -5.54 -14.22
C PHE A 128 0.92 -5.47 -15.17
N LEU A 129 0.92 -4.45 -16.00
CA LEU A 129 -0.07 -4.28 -17.05
C LEU A 129 0.22 -5.27 -18.19
#